data_f2d4f9fa177cb6dc2f63e1fccae064fb
#
_entry.id   f2d4f9fa177cb6dc2f63e1fccae064fb
#
_cell.length_a   1.000
_cell.length_b   1.000
_cell.length_c   1.000
_cell.angle_alpha   90.00
_cell.angle_beta   90.00
_cell.angle_gamma   90.00
#
_symmetry.space_group_name_H-M   'P 1'
#
loop_
_entity.id
_entity.type
_entity.pdbx_description
1 polymer ?
#
loop_
_entity_poly.entity_id
_entity_poly.type
_entity_poly.pdbx_seq_one_letter_code
_entity_poly.pdbx_strand_id
1 'polypeptide(L)'
;MTESDQKTTSSSAVSELIETIVVVAQALLIALVVRSFLFQPFNIPSGSMIPTLLVGDYLFVSKYSYGFSKHSFPFSPDLFEGRIFGKEPERGDVVVFKLPRDNSTDYIKRVIGLPGDHIRMVNGLSLIHI
;
A
#
# COMPACT_ATOMS: atom_id res chain seq x y z
N MET A 1 -22.44 -4.53 -56.05
CA MET A 1 -22.96 -3.62 -54.97
C MET A 1 -22.78 -4.27 -53.60
N THR A 2 -21.68 -5.01 -53.36
CA THR A 2 -21.46 -5.83 -52.14
C THR A 2 -20.06 -5.73 -51.56
N GLU A 3 -19.15 -4.96 -52.17
CA GLU A 3 -17.74 -4.90 -51.73
C GLU A 3 -17.40 -3.64 -50.90
N SER A 4 -18.23 -2.60 -50.98
CA SER A 4 -18.06 -1.37 -50.23
C SER A 4 -18.61 -1.44 -48.79
N ASP A 5 -19.61 -2.29 -48.52
CA ASP A 5 -20.21 -2.41 -47.16
C ASP A 5 -19.37 -3.24 -46.18
N GLN A 6 -18.55 -4.17 -46.68
CA GLN A 6 -17.67 -5.00 -45.83
C GLN A 6 -16.46 -4.23 -45.30
N LYS A 7 -16.01 -3.19 -46.01
CA LYS A 7 -14.82 -2.42 -45.63
C LYS A 7 -15.11 -1.39 -44.56
N THR A 8 -16.34 -0.88 -44.48
CA THR A 8 -16.78 0.08 -43.46
C THR A 8 -17.04 -0.58 -42.11
N THR A 9 -17.57 -1.80 -42.10
CA THR A 9 -17.83 -2.54 -40.83
C THR A 9 -16.55 -3.06 -40.17
N SER A 10 -15.54 -3.45 -40.94
CA SER A 10 -14.26 -3.86 -40.37
C SER A 10 -13.44 -2.70 -39.79
N SER A 11 -13.56 -1.51 -40.37
CA SER A 11 -12.92 -0.29 -39.93
C SER A 11 -13.53 0.20 -38.59
N SER A 12 -14.87 0.12 -38.43
CA SER A 12 -15.54 0.49 -37.19
C SER A 12 -15.24 -0.49 -36.04
N ALA A 13 -15.18 -1.80 -36.31
CA ALA A 13 -14.87 -2.80 -35.31
C ALA A 13 -13.40 -2.67 -34.81
N VAL A 14 -12.46 -2.31 -35.67
CA VAL A 14 -11.08 -2.05 -35.28
C VAL A 14 -10.97 -0.79 -34.43
N SER A 15 -11.69 0.28 -34.78
CA SER A 15 -11.69 1.51 -33.97
C SER A 15 -12.30 1.30 -32.58
N GLU A 16 -13.43 0.59 -32.49
CA GLU A 16 -14.04 0.21 -31.22
C GLU A 16 -13.12 -0.64 -30.33
N LEU A 17 -12.40 -1.57 -30.94
CA LEU A 17 -11.40 -2.39 -30.24
C LEU A 17 -10.25 -1.54 -29.69
N ILE A 18 -9.74 -0.62 -30.50
CA ILE A 18 -8.66 0.30 -30.07
C ILE A 18 -9.15 1.19 -28.93
N GLU A 19 -10.33 1.77 -29.02
CA GLU A 19 -10.92 2.58 -27.96
C GLU A 19 -11.08 1.79 -26.66
N THR A 20 -11.56 0.55 -26.75
CA THR A 20 -11.67 -0.33 -25.58
C THR A 20 -10.29 -0.61 -24.95
N ILE A 21 -9.27 -0.91 -25.76
CA ILE A 21 -7.91 -1.14 -25.27
C ILE A 21 -7.36 0.12 -24.58
N VAL A 22 -7.58 1.29 -25.16
CA VAL A 22 -7.13 2.58 -24.57
C VAL A 22 -7.80 2.82 -23.22
N VAL A 23 -9.11 2.63 -23.12
CA VAL A 23 -9.84 2.81 -21.85
C VAL A 23 -9.35 1.83 -20.78
N VAL A 24 -9.16 0.56 -21.13
CA VAL A 24 -8.62 -0.45 -20.21
C VAL A 24 -7.20 -0.08 -19.77
N ALA A 25 -6.34 0.34 -20.69
CA ALA A 25 -4.98 0.77 -20.38
C ALA A 25 -4.96 1.99 -19.43
N GLN A 26 -5.84 2.97 -19.66
CA GLN A 26 -5.98 4.13 -18.77
C GLN A 26 -6.47 3.73 -17.39
N ALA A 27 -7.46 2.85 -17.30
CA ALA A 27 -7.97 2.35 -16.02
C ALA A 27 -6.89 1.61 -15.22
N LEU A 28 -6.12 0.77 -15.89
CA LEU A 28 -4.98 0.05 -15.27
C LEU A 28 -3.89 1.02 -14.81
N LEU A 29 -3.59 2.06 -15.60
CA LEU A 29 -2.60 3.07 -15.23
C LEU A 29 -3.06 3.85 -13.98
N ILE A 30 -4.32 4.29 -13.94
CA ILE A 30 -4.89 4.96 -12.76
C ILE A 30 -4.84 4.06 -11.53
N ALA A 31 -5.24 2.79 -11.66
CA ALA A 31 -5.20 1.82 -10.58
C ALA A 31 -3.76 1.60 -10.07
N LEU A 32 -2.78 1.53 -10.98
CA LEU A 32 -1.37 1.40 -10.63
C LEU A 32 -0.86 2.62 -9.86
N VAL A 33 -1.21 3.84 -10.29
CA VAL A 33 -0.84 5.09 -9.61
C VAL A 33 -1.45 5.14 -8.21
N VAL A 34 -2.74 4.87 -8.08
CA VAL A 34 -3.43 4.86 -6.78
C VAL A 34 -2.79 3.84 -5.83
N ARG A 35 -2.58 2.61 -6.30
CA ARG A 35 -1.93 1.54 -5.50
C ARG A 35 -0.49 1.89 -5.12
N SER A 36 0.25 2.57 -6.00
CA SER A 36 1.67 2.90 -5.75
C SER A 36 1.84 4.06 -4.77
N PHE A 37 0.99 5.07 -4.85
CA PHE A 37 1.19 6.33 -4.14
C PHE A 37 0.21 6.59 -3.01
N LEU A 38 -0.99 6.03 -3.05
CA LEU A 38 -2.03 6.38 -2.08
C LEU A 38 -2.32 5.27 -1.08
N PHE A 39 -2.87 4.15 -1.53
CA PHE A 39 -3.40 3.13 -0.65
C PHE A 39 -2.99 1.73 -1.06
N GLN A 40 -2.76 0.90 -0.05
CA GLN A 40 -2.53 -0.53 -0.25
C GLN A 40 -3.48 -1.32 0.65
N PRO A 41 -4.26 -2.26 0.08
CA PRO A 41 -5.08 -3.16 0.88
C PRO A 41 -4.21 -4.20 1.58
N PHE A 42 -4.52 -4.46 2.85
CA PHE A 42 -3.93 -5.51 3.66
C PHE A 42 -5.02 -6.31 4.37
N ASN A 43 -4.77 -7.57 4.59
CA ASN A 43 -5.55 -8.40 5.50
C ASN A 43 -4.75 -8.67 6.77
N ILE A 44 -5.44 -8.89 7.87
CA ILE A 44 -4.84 -9.13 9.18
C ILE A 44 -4.68 -10.65 9.40
N PRO A 45 -3.44 -11.18 9.36
CA PRO A 45 -3.22 -12.62 9.52
C PRO A 45 -3.07 -13.07 10.98
N SER A 46 -2.87 -12.14 11.92
CA SER A 46 -2.57 -12.48 13.31
C SER A 46 -3.34 -11.62 14.32
N GLY A 47 -3.60 -12.19 15.49
CA GLY A 47 -4.36 -11.54 16.56
C GLY A 47 -3.55 -10.56 17.43
N SER A 48 -2.34 -10.17 17.05
CA SER A 48 -1.48 -9.31 17.89
C SER A 48 -1.98 -7.89 18.09
N MET A 49 -3.02 -7.48 17.35
CA MET A 49 -3.66 -6.17 17.45
C MET A 49 -5.08 -6.23 18.02
N ILE A 50 -5.52 -7.38 18.52
CA ILE A 50 -6.82 -7.53 19.20
C ILE A 50 -6.82 -6.67 20.47
N PRO A 51 -7.93 -5.97 20.79
CA PRO A 51 -9.22 -5.95 20.09
C PRO A 51 -9.34 -4.91 18.97
N THR A 52 -8.31 -4.14 18.67
CA THR A 52 -8.36 -3.04 17.69
C THR A 52 -8.56 -3.55 16.27
N LEU A 53 -7.88 -4.63 15.91
CA LEU A 53 -7.96 -5.29 14.60
C LEU A 53 -8.13 -6.79 14.83
N LEU A 54 -9.07 -7.39 14.13
CA LEU A 54 -9.36 -8.82 14.22
C LEU A 54 -8.67 -9.60 13.10
N VAL A 55 -8.43 -10.88 13.34
CA VAL A 55 -7.93 -11.78 12.30
C VAL A 55 -8.97 -11.90 11.19
N GLY A 56 -8.55 -11.67 9.96
CA GLY A 56 -9.42 -11.67 8.78
C GLY A 56 -9.94 -10.30 8.36
N ASP A 57 -9.74 -9.26 9.18
CA ASP A 57 -10.08 -7.89 8.77
C ASP A 57 -9.27 -7.45 7.55
N TYR A 58 -9.93 -6.65 6.69
CA TYR A 58 -9.30 -5.94 5.58
C TYR A 58 -9.20 -4.46 5.91
N LEU A 59 -8.05 -3.87 5.62
CA LEU A 59 -7.80 -2.46 5.85
C LEU A 59 -7.02 -1.84 4.69
N PHE A 60 -7.09 -0.52 4.58
CA PHE A 60 -6.28 0.24 3.64
C PHE A 60 -5.19 0.98 4.40
N VAL A 61 -3.95 0.77 3.98
CA VAL A 61 -2.79 1.48 4.52
C VAL A 61 -2.49 2.67 3.63
N SER A 62 -2.45 3.87 4.23
CA SER A 62 -2.03 5.08 3.54
C SER A 62 -0.51 5.10 3.42
N LYS A 63 0.00 5.20 2.21
CA LYS A 63 1.44 5.20 1.94
C LYS A 63 2.08 6.57 2.14
N TYR A 64 1.31 7.63 2.00
CA TYR A 64 1.79 9.00 2.09
C TYR A 64 1.98 9.52 3.52
N SER A 65 1.42 8.84 4.54
CA SER A 65 1.41 9.33 5.93
C SER A 65 2.80 9.49 6.54
N TYR A 66 3.74 8.60 6.19
CA TYR A 66 5.11 8.60 6.72
C TYR A 66 6.17 8.72 5.62
N GLY A 67 5.79 9.23 4.45
CA GLY A 67 6.65 9.33 3.29
C GLY A 67 6.82 8.01 2.53
N PHE A 68 7.43 8.12 1.37
CA PHE A 68 7.62 7.00 0.46
C PHE A 68 8.98 6.34 0.67
N SER A 69 8.98 5.03 0.81
CA SER A 69 10.19 4.20 0.78
C SER A 69 10.18 3.31 -0.47
N LYS A 70 11.27 2.62 -0.74
CA LYS A 70 11.33 1.63 -1.83
C LYS A 70 10.21 0.58 -1.77
N HIS A 71 9.74 0.24 -0.57
CA HIS A 71 8.63 -0.70 -0.37
C HIS A 71 7.23 -0.12 -0.66
N SER A 72 7.13 1.20 -0.91
CA SER A 72 5.87 1.82 -1.32
C SER A 72 5.50 1.51 -2.77
N PHE A 73 6.48 1.17 -3.59
CA PHE A 73 6.29 0.87 -5.00
C PHE A 73 6.05 -0.63 -5.26
N PRO A 74 5.34 -0.98 -6.35
CA PRO A 74 5.23 -2.36 -6.80
C PRO A 74 6.63 -2.95 -7.05
N PHE A 75 6.81 -4.23 -6.65
CA PHE A 75 8.07 -4.96 -6.79
C PHE A 75 9.25 -4.40 -5.98
N SER A 76 9.05 -3.42 -5.10
CA SER A 76 10.10 -2.84 -4.22
C SER A 76 11.42 -2.55 -4.95
N PRO A 77 11.43 -1.73 -6.01
CA PRO A 77 12.66 -1.46 -6.76
C PRO A 77 13.69 -0.75 -5.87
N ASP A 78 14.96 -1.16 -5.97
CA ASP A 78 16.07 -0.54 -5.25
C ASP A 78 16.55 0.75 -5.93
N LEU A 79 15.62 1.74 -6.04
CA LEU A 79 15.90 3.02 -6.68
C LEU A 79 16.54 4.03 -5.74
N PHE A 80 16.31 3.90 -4.42
CA PHE A 80 16.83 4.81 -3.40
C PHE A 80 16.81 4.14 -2.02
N GLU A 81 17.67 4.61 -1.14
CA GLU A 81 17.68 4.25 0.27
C GLU A 81 17.02 5.35 1.11
N GLY A 82 16.31 4.96 2.17
CA GLY A 82 15.62 5.88 3.07
C GLY A 82 14.17 6.19 2.65
N ARG A 83 13.68 7.36 3.06
CA ARG A 83 12.32 7.83 2.82
C ARG A 83 12.32 9.20 2.17
N ILE A 84 11.48 9.38 1.15
CA ILE A 84 11.18 10.67 0.54
C ILE A 84 9.99 11.29 1.27
N PHE A 85 10.10 12.54 1.70
CA PHE A 85 9.10 13.24 2.52
C PHE A 85 8.76 12.50 3.82
N GLY A 86 9.78 11.93 4.48
CA GLY A 86 9.59 11.17 5.71
C GLY A 86 9.01 12.02 6.85
N LYS A 87 7.94 11.53 7.48
CA LYS A 87 7.42 12.01 8.77
C LYS A 87 7.61 10.90 9.78
N GLU A 88 7.99 11.26 11.01
CA GLU A 88 8.06 10.30 12.10
C GLU A 88 6.66 9.96 12.62
N PRO A 89 6.42 8.69 13.01
CA PRO A 89 5.15 8.29 13.61
C PRO A 89 5.00 8.88 15.01
N GLU A 90 3.76 9.06 15.43
CA GLU A 90 3.41 9.52 16.79
C GLU A 90 3.07 8.31 17.68
N ARG A 91 3.09 8.51 19.01
CA ARG A 91 2.64 7.47 19.93
C ARG A 91 1.18 7.14 19.71
N GLY A 92 0.87 5.86 19.70
CA GLY A 92 -0.47 5.35 19.46
C GLY A 92 -0.78 5.06 17.99
N ASP A 93 0.04 5.54 17.05
CA ASP A 93 -0.15 5.27 15.64
C ASP A 93 -0.06 3.77 15.35
N VAL A 94 -0.93 3.32 14.45
CA VAL A 94 -0.86 1.96 13.91
C VAL A 94 -0.08 2.00 12.59
N VAL A 95 1.05 1.34 12.57
CA VAL A 95 1.98 1.36 11.44
C VAL A 95 2.16 -0.03 10.83
N VAL A 96 2.29 -0.06 9.50
CA VAL A 96 2.70 -1.24 8.75
C VAL A 96 4.15 -1.06 8.31
N PHE A 97 4.97 -2.06 8.53
CA PHE A 97 6.39 -2.03 8.17
C PHE A 97 6.88 -3.41 7.75
N LYS A 98 7.92 -3.42 6.94
CA LYS A 98 8.64 -4.66 6.61
C LYS A 98 9.50 -5.10 7.79
N LEU A 99 9.46 -6.39 8.07
CA LEU A 99 10.32 -6.97 9.11
C LEU A 99 11.80 -6.77 8.72
N PRO A 100 12.61 -6.07 9.55
CA PRO A 100 14.02 -5.77 9.19
C PRO A 100 14.88 -7.01 8.94
N ARG A 101 14.46 -8.16 9.45
CA ARG A 101 15.22 -9.43 9.37
C ARG A 101 15.16 -10.05 7.98
N ASP A 102 14.06 -9.92 7.25
CA ASP A 102 13.86 -10.55 5.94
C ASP A 102 13.41 -9.56 4.84
N ASN A 103 12.99 -8.34 5.22
CA ASN A 103 12.48 -7.29 4.33
C ASN A 103 11.33 -7.73 3.39
N SER A 104 10.70 -8.86 3.67
CA SER A 104 9.61 -9.42 2.87
C SER A 104 8.29 -9.47 3.64
N THR A 105 8.34 -9.82 4.92
CA THR A 105 7.16 -9.99 5.75
C THR A 105 6.64 -8.64 6.25
N ASP A 106 5.33 -8.40 6.05
CA ASP A 106 4.67 -7.21 6.57
C ASP A 106 4.18 -7.43 8.00
N TYR A 107 4.49 -6.49 8.88
CA TYR A 107 3.98 -6.42 10.24
C TYR A 107 3.12 -5.19 10.44
N ILE A 108 2.07 -5.35 11.24
CA ILE A 108 1.25 -4.26 11.73
C ILE A 108 1.35 -4.20 13.25
N LYS A 109 1.73 -3.04 13.77
CA LYS A 109 1.90 -2.80 15.22
C LYS A 109 1.53 -1.38 15.57
N ARG A 110 1.24 -1.18 16.86
CA ARG A 110 1.05 0.15 17.44
C ARG A 110 2.37 0.69 17.98
N VAL A 111 2.65 1.94 17.66
CA VAL A 111 3.81 2.67 18.19
C VAL A 111 3.56 2.98 19.67
N ILE A 112 4.37 2.42 20.55
CA ILE A 112 4.25 2.60 22.00
C ILE A 112 5.25 3.64 22.48
N GLY A 113 6.51 3.56 22.04
CA GLY A 113 7.58 4.47 22.40
C GLY A 113 8.23 5.14 21.19
N LEU A 114 8.82 6.28 21.42
CA LEU A 114 9.55 7.08 20.45
C LEU A 114 11.06 7.06 20.80
N PRO A 115 11.93 7.47 19.87
CA PRO A 115 13.36 7.59 20.16
C PRO A 115 13.62 8.44 21.41
N GLY A 116 14.42 7.91 22.33
CA GLY A 116 14.72 8.54 23.62
C GLY A 116 13.79 8.16 24.78
N ASP A 117 12.70 7.44 24.52
CA ASP A 117 11.81 6.96 25.57
C ASP A 117 12.41 5.77 26.33
N HIS A 118 12.20 5.75 27.63
CA HIS A 118 12.48 4.61 28.49
C HIS A 118 11.19 3.82 28.74
N ILE A 119 11.10 2.62 28.21
CA ILE A 119 9.92 1.75 28.38
C ILE A 119 10.28 0.64 29.37
N ARG A 120 9.42 0.50 30.40
CA ARG A 120 9.57 -0.53 31.43
C ARG A 120 8.26 -1.31 31.56
N MET A 121 8.34 -2.61 31.65
CA MET A 121 7.22 -3.49 31.99
C MET A 121 7.30 -3.90 33.45
N VAL A 122 6.23 -3.66 34.19
CA VAL A 122 6.11 -4.07 35.60
C VAL A 122 4.76 -4.76 35.79
N ASN A 123 4.78 -6.02 36.22
CA ASN A 123 3.57 -6.83 36.47
C ASN A 123 2.58 -6.85 35.27
N GLY A 124 3.09 -6.90 34.05
CA GLY A 124 2.27 -6.88 32.83
C GLY A 124 1.79 -5.49 32.41
N LEU A 125 2.12 -4.45 33.14
CA LEU A 125 1.83 -3.06 32.77
C LEU A 125 3.06 -2.42 32.11
N SER A 126 2.84 -1.75 31.01
CA SER A 126 3.87 -0.96 30.33
C SER A 126 3.89 0.46 30.91
N LEU A 127 5.05 0.88 31.40
CA LEU A 127 5.31 2.23 31.86
C LEU A 127 6.27 2.91 30.91
N ILE A 128 5.90 4.12 30.46
CA ILE A 128 6.72 4.93 29.57
C ILE A 128 7.17 6.17 30.36
N HIS A 129 8.48 6.34 30.46
CA HIS A 129 9.09 7.55 30.99
C HIS A 129 9.50 8.47 29.83
N ILE A 130 8.97 9.66 29.89
CA ILE A 130 9.24 10.71 28.90
C ILE A 130 10.39 11.57 29.41
#